data_b95c35bdaef26ede4c850d8d2fd87bc6
#
_entry.id   b95c35bdaef26ede4c850d8d2fd87bc6
#
_cell.length_a   1.000
_cell.length_b   1.000
_cell.length_c   1.000
_cell.angle_alpha   90.00
_cell.angle_beta   90.00
_cell.angle_gamma   90.00
#
_symmetry.space_group_name_H-M   'P 1'
#
loop_
_entity.id
_entity.type
_entity.pdbx_description
1 polymer ?
#
loop_
_entity_poly.entity_id
_entity_poly.type
_entity_poly.pdbx_seq_one_letter_code
_entity_poly.pdbx_strand_id
1 'polypeptide(L)'
;MSSTCTLQLHAAGVWHDVASVSLFGDSREGWRARSYTGYDVAWAFEHVNKRDAHALSCQFPVGLEPCQLPHWPVFLIDMLPQGFGRRELLRRLGLPETSEEPSDWPLLLSGAGNSIGNLRVKEAAQWLDQNRGPRHGFTDEEVAERAEEFAEYLATHGLFLAGSSGVQGEWPKLLLTRADDGLLYLDHSLPDERAREHFIVKFGRGRDERLAQILRHEAVYMDLARLLGLRVHAPLTLRQRALFIPRFDRRIHPGGMERLGQESIASLTGKVGFEFVPSHDEVCRQLLLRCTDPQVEVLEYLRRDVANLALGNKDNHARNTALQRDFQGYIALTPLYDFAPMYLHPDGIARRIRWENNDGAQIDWSRVLDAVCTQPTGSKKQRRLDRESLAEGLRAMAPVLGEIASQGVAMGMEADVHQHLRLGIERLAREMEALR
;
A
#
# COMPACT_ATOMS: atom_id res chain seq x y z
N MET A 1 -28.89 -7.10 -5.57
CA MET A 1 -27.50 -7.21 -6.10
C MET A 1 -27.04 -8.64 -5.96
N SER A 2 -26.14 -9.12 -6.82
CA SER A 2 -25.54 -10.45 -6.67
C SER A 2 -24.82 -10.57 -5.32
N SER A 3 -24.93 -11.71 -4.66
CA SER A 3 -24.14 -12.04 -3.46
C SER A 3 -22.78 -12.65 -3.79
N THR A 4 -22.45 -12.71 -5.07
CA THR A 4 -21.19 -13.28 -5.57
C THR A 4 -20.48 -12.29 -6.48
N CYS A 5 -19.15 -12.20 -6.35
CA CYS A 5 -18.28 -11.49 -7.29
C CYS A 5 -17.23 -12.43 -7.87
N THR A 6 -16.75 -12.08 -9.08
CA THR A 6 -15.68 -12.79 -9.78
C THR A 6 -14.37 -12.02 -9.59
N LEU A 7 -13.34 -12.70 -9.12
CA LEU A 7 -12.00 -12.15 -9.03
C LEU A 7 -11.22 -12.46 -10.31
N GLN A 8 -10.65 -11.40 -10.88
CA GLN A 8 -9.75 -11.50 -12.03
C GLN A 8 -8.32 -11.20 -11.61
N LEU A 9 -7.39 -11.93 -12.21
CA LEU A 9 -5.96 -11.74 -12.05
C LEU A 9 -5.34 -11.45 -13.42
N HIS A 10 -4.49 -10.43 -13.48
CA HIS A 10 -3.75 -10.08 -14.69
C HIS A 10 -2.48 -10.91 -14.76
N ALA A 11 -2.38 -11.78 -15.76
CA ALA A 11 -1.20 -12.59 -16.05
C ALA A 11 -0.99 -12.66 -17.56
N ALA A 12 0.24 -12.74 -18.00
CA ALA A 12 0.60 -12.82 -19.42
C ALA A 12 -0.12 -11.81 -20.34
N GLY A 13 -0.33 -10.58 -19.85
CA GLY A 13 -0.95 -9.50 -20.62
C GLY A 13 -2.48 -9.53 -20.67
N VAL A 14 -3.16 -10.48 -20.01
CA VAL A 14 -4.61 -10.61 -20.02
C VAL A 14 -5.21 -10.80 -18.65
N TRP A 15 -6.49 -10.49 -18.50
CA TRP A 15 -7.26 -10.72 -17.29
C TRP A 15 -7.94 -12.08 -17.32
N HIS A 16 -7.63 -12.94 -16.35
CA HIS A 16 -8.20 -14.28 -16.17
C HIS A 16 -9.22 -14.29 -15.04
N ASP A 17 -10.37 -14.91 -15.22
CA ASP A 17 -11.30 -15.25 -14.14
C ASP A 17 -10.67 -16.37 -13.31
N VAL A 18 -10.20 -16.05 -12.08
CA VAL A 18 -9.38 -16.99 -11.31
C VAL A 18 -10.06 -17.53 -10.05
N ALA A 19 -11.07 -16.81 -9.56
CA ALA A 19 -11.78 -17.20 -8.34
C ALA A 19 -13.12 -16.48 -8.22
N SER A 20 -13.94 -16.95 -7.29
CA SER A 20 -15.16 -16.25 -6.88
C SER A 20 -15.24 -16.10 -5.37
N VAL A 21 -15.91 -15.03 -4.92
CA VAL A 21 -16.27 -14.82 -3.52
C VAL A 21 -17.77 -14.67 -3.43
N SER A 22 -18.39 -15.54 -2.63
CA SER A 22 -19.83 -15.51 -2.35
C SER A 22 -20.09 -15.15 -0.90
N LEU A 23 -21.06 -14.28 -0.65
CA LEU A 23 -21.50 -13.93 0.70
C LEU A 23 -22.63 -14.85 1.15
N PHE A 24 -22.56 -15.26 2.40
CA PHE A 24 -23.64 -15.97 3.10
C PHE A 24 -24.23 -15.07 4.17
N GLY A 25 -25.52 -14.90 4.17
CA GLY A 25 -26.22 -14.01 5.11
C GLY A 25 -26.52 -12.64 4.51
N ASP A 26 -26.57 -11.65 5.36
CA ASP A 26 -26.96 -10.29 4.97
C ASP A 26 -25.74 -9.50 4.48
N SER A 27 -25.77 -9.07 3.22
CA SER A 27 -24.72 -8.22 2.65
C SER A 27 -24.60 -6.86 3.37
N ARG A 28 -25.62 -6.46 4.14
CA ARG A 28 -25.63 -5.27 4.99
C ARG A 28 -24.70 -5.39 6.20
N GLU A 29 -24.19 -6.58 6.52
CA GLU A 29 -23.12 -6.75 7.52
C GLU A 29 -21.74 -6.23 7.02
N GLY A 30 -21.66 -5.81 5.76
CA GLY A 30 -20.43 -5.34 5.14
C GLY A 30 -19.37 -6.43 5.15
N TRP A 31 -18.12 -6.06 5.39
CA TRP A 31 -17.01 -7.02 5.43
C TRP A 31 -17.10 -8.04 6.60
N ARG A 32 -18.04 -7.90 7.54
CA ARG A 32 -18.32 -8.86 8.61
C ARG A 32 -19.17 -10.04 8.14
N ALA A 33 -19.82 -9.93 6.97
CA ALA A 33 -20.62 -11.02 6.41
C ALA A 33 -19.76 -12.25 6.14
N ARG A 34 -20.29 -13.43 6.43
CA ARG A 34 -19.63 -14.70 6.11
C ARG A 34 -19.35 -14.81 4.63
N SER A 35 -18.22 -15.41 4.27
CA SER A 35 -17.83 -15.57 2.87
C SER A 35 -17.35 -16.98 2.55
N TYR A 36 -17.46 -17.30 1.28
CA TYR A 36 -16.93 -18.51 0.66
C TYR A 36 -16.09 -18.08 -0.53
N THR A 37 -14.83 -18.48 -0.55
CA THR A 37 -13.87 -18.15 -1.62
C THR A 37 -13.36 -19.44 -2.24
N GLY A 38 -13.51 -19.59 -3.54
CA GLY A 38 -13.01 -20.74 -4.30
C GLY A 38 -12.30 -20.28 -5.57
N TYR A 39 -11.18 -20.94 -5.88
CA TYR A 39 -10.51 -20.75 -7.16
C TYR A 39 -11.30 -21.42 -8.29
N ASP A 40 -11.16 -20.86 -9.50
CA ASP A 40 -11.55 -21.56 -10.71
C ASP A 40 -10.78 -22.88 -10.85
N VAL A 41 -11.45 -23.93 -11.31
CA VAL A 41 -10.88 -25.29 -11.33
C VAL A 41 -9.69 -25.37 -12.28
N ALA A 42 -9.77 -24.76 -13.46
CA ALA A 42 -8.68 -24.79 -14.45
C ALA A 42 -7.47 -24.04 -13.91
N TRP A 43 -7.68 -22.82 -13.35
CA TRP A 43 -6.62 -22.05 -12.71
C TRP A 43 -5.97 -22.80 -11.55
N ALA A 44 -6.79 -23.45 -10.71
CA ALA A 44 -6.29 -24.19 -9.57
C ALA A 44 -5.43 -25.39 -9.97
N PHE A 45 -5.79 -26.10 -11.03
CA PHE A 45 -4.99 -27.23 -11.54
C PHE A 45 -3.65 -26.75 -12.10
N GLU A 46 -3.64 -25.65 -12.85
CA GLU A 46 -2.43 -25.13 -13.49
C GLU A 46 -1.42 -24.56 -12.49
N HIS A 47 -1.91 -23.95 -11.40
CA HIS A 47 -1.09 -23.18 -10.47
C HIS A 47 -1.11 -23.70 -9.03
N VAL A 48 -1.46 -24.97 -8.80
CA VAL A 48 -1.62 -25.55 -7.47
C VAL A 48 -0.43 -25.26 -6.53
N ASN A 49 -0.73 -24.93 -5.29
CA ASN A 49 0.23 -24.57 -4.23
C ASN A 49 1.03 -23.27 -4.45
N LYS A 50 0.82 -22.53 -5.54
CA LYS A 50 1.44 -21.23 -5.74
C LYS A 50 0.97 -20.24 -4.68
N ARG A 51 1.89 -19.40 -4.21
CA ARG A 51 1.67 -18.30 -3.26
C ARG A 51 2.16 -16.95 -3.81
N ASP A 52 2.78 -17.00 -4.97
CA ASP A 52 3.30 -15.88 -5.73
C ASP A 52 2.17 -15.05 -6.41
N ALA A 53 2.47 -14.31 -7.47
CA ALA A 53 1.48 -13.49 -8.18
C ALA A 53 0.32 -14.25 -8.81
N HIS A 54 0.37 -15.61 -8.88
CA HIS A 54 -0.76 -16.43 -9.32
C HIS A 54 -1.83 -16.62 -8.23
N ALA A 55 -1.52 -16.34 -6.96
CA ALA A 55 -2.43 -16.50 -5.84
C ALA A 55 -3.17 -15.20 -5.49
N LEU A 56 -4.36 -15.30 -4.93
CA LEU A 56 -5.12 -14.17 -4.41
C LEU A 56 -4.35 -13.43 -3.30
N SER A 57 -3.74 -14.20 -2.40
CA SER A 57 -2.85 -13.67 -1.34
C SER A 57 -1.91 -14.75 -0.82
N CYS A 58 -0.92 -14.39 0.00
CA CYS A 58 -0.06 -15.35 0.69
C CYS A 58 -0.83 -16.26 1.66
N GLN A 59 -1.97 -15.80 2.16
CA GLN A 59 -2.86 -16.58 3.04
C GLN A 59 -3.82 -17.48 2.26
N PHE A 60 -4.06 -17.19 0.98
CA PHE A 60 -4.93 -17.96 0.07
C PHE A 60 -4.10 -18.52 -1.09
N PRO A 61 -3.26 -19.53 -0.85
CA PRO A 61 -2.52 -20.20 -1.92
C PRO A 61 -3.48 -20.81 -2.92
N VAL A 62 -3.04 -20.96 -4.16
CA VAL A 62 -3.85 -21.61 -5.19
C VAL A 62 -4.13 -23.06 -4.79
N GLY A 63 -5.41 -23.46 -4.82
CA GLY A 63 -5.84 -24.78 -4.44
C GLY A 63 -7.28 -25.09 -4.85
N LEU A 64 -7.64 -26.36 -4.81
CA LEU A 64 -8.98 -26.85 -5.19
C LEU A 64 -10.00 -26.74 -4.04
N GLU A 65 -9.52 -26.74 -2.79
CA GLU A 65 -10.40 -26.64 -1.63
C GLU A 65 -10.81 -25.20 -1.41
N PRO A 66 -12.12 -24.92 -1.38
CA PRO A 66 -12.61 -23.58 -1.08
C PRO A 66 -12.45 -23.25 0.40
N CYS A 67 -12.34 -21.96 0.69
CA CYS A 67 -12.20 -21.45 2.03
C CYS A 67 -13.50 -20.79 2.49
N GLN A 68 -13.99 -21.18 3.66
CA GLN A 68 -15.10 -20.51 4.35
C GLN A 68 -14.57 -19.65 5.50
N LEU A 69 -14.97 -18.39 5.55
CA LEU A 69 -14.60 -17.46 6.60
C LEU A 69 -15.84 -16.85 7.27
N PRO A 70 -15.76 -16.52 8.57
CA PRO A 70 -16.82 -15.80 9.27
C PRO A 70 -16.90 -14.31 8.89
N HIS A 71 -16.08 -13.87 7.94
CA HIS A 71 -15.92 -12.50 7.43
C HIS A 71 -15.42 -12.55 5.98
N TRP A 72 -15.24 -11.41 5.33
CA TRP A 72 -14.57 -11.35 4.03
C TRP A 72 -13.08 -11.68 4.15
N PRO A 73 -12.46 -12.26 3.10
CA PRO A 73 -11.00 -12.31 3.01
C PRO A 73 -10.39 -10.92 3.14
N VAL A 74 -9.31 -10.79 3.94
CA VAL A 74 -8.76 -9.45 4.24
C VAL A 74 -8.20 -8.77 2.98
N PHE A 75 -7.62 -9.52 2.04
CA PHE A 75 -7.18 -8.96 0.77
C PHE A 75 -8.32 -8.30 -0.03
N LEU A 76 -9.55 -8.78 0.12
CA LEU A 76 -10.73 -8.18 -0.51
C LEU A 76 -11.14 -6.88 0.17
N ILE A 77 -10.98 -6.80 1.50
CA ILE A 77 -11.20 -5.56 2.27
C ILE A 77 -10.19 -4.48 1.85
N ASP A 78 -8.97 -4.86 1.50
CA ASP A 78 -7.94 -3.94 1.00
C ASP A 78 -8.32 -3.30 -0.35
N MET A 79 -9.20 -3.92 -1.11
CA MET A 79 -9.70 -3.38 -2.39
C MET A 79 -10.86 -2.38 -2.21
N LEU A 80 -11.41 -2.24 -0.99
CA LEU A 80 -12.46 -1.26 -0.73
C LEU A 80 -11.94 0.17 -0.81
N PRO A 81 -12.63 1.07 -1.50
CA PRO A 81 -12.30 2.48 -1.45
C PRO A 81 -12.45 3.04 -0.03
N GLN A 82 -11.52 3.92 0.37
CA GLN A 82 -11.44 4.54 1.68
C GLN A 82 -11.48 6.07 1.57
N GLY A 83 -11.71 6.74 2.70
CA GLY A 83 -11.63 8.19 2.84
C GLY A 83 -12.44 8.94 1.77
N PHE A 84 -11.79 9.84 1.05
CA PHE A 84 -12.42 10.65 0.01
C PHE A 84 -13.07 9.79 -1.08
N GLY A 85 -12.38 8.76 -1.59
CA GLY A 85 -12.89 7.88 -2.64
C GLY A 85 -14.18 7.16 -2.21
N ARG A 86 -14.25 6.68 -0.97
CA ARG A 86 -15.44 6.02 -0.43
C ARG A 86 -16.64 6.97 -0.42
N ARG A 87 -16.50 8.15 0.18
CA ARG A 87 -17.60 9.14 0.28
C ARG A 87 -18.18 9.49 -1.08
N GLU A 88 -17.32 9.75 -2.02
CA GLU A 88 -17.76 10.15 -3.34
C GLU A 88 -18.44 9.00 -4.10
N LEU A 89 -17.92 7.76 -4.05
CA LEU A 89 -18.57 6.61 -4.68
C LEU A 89 -19.95 6.33 -4.07
N LEU A 90 -20.09 6.44 -2.73
CA LEU A 90 -21.40 6.37 -2.06
C LEU A 90 -22.38 7.41 -2.57
N ARG A 91 -21.93 8.68 -2.68
CA ARG A 91 -22.74 9.76 -3.24
C ARG A 91 -23.22 9.44 -4.66
N ARG A 92 -22.35 8.92 -5.52
CA ARG A 92 -22.69 8.56 -6.90
C ARG A 92 -23.65 7.39 -6.98
N LEU A 93 -23.48 6.40 -6.13
CA LEU A 93 -24.38 5.23 -6.06
C LEU A 93 -25.72 5.56 -5.36
N GLY A 94 -25.87 6.77 -4.81
CA GLY A 94 -27.07 7.15 -4.04
C GLY A 94 -27.22 6.35 -2.73
N LEU A 95 -26.08 5.91 -2.16
CA LEU A 95 -26.04 5.10 -0.95
C LEU A 95 -25.70 5.95 0.29
N PRO A 96 -26.30 5.65 1.45
CA PRO A 96 -26.00 6.39 2.67
C PRO A 96 -24.58 6.08 3.19
N GLU A 97 -23.96 7.10 3.81
CA GLU A 97 -22.71 6.96 4.54
C GLU A 97 -23.00 6.72 6.03
N THR A 98 -23.57 5.55 6.36
CA THR A 98 -23.88 5.18 7.75
C THR A 98 -23.11 3.94 8.17
N SER A 99 -22.81 3.85 9.49
CA SER A 99 -22.22 2.64 10.08
C SER A 99 -23.25 1.52 10.33
N GLU A 100 -24.55 1.85 10.33
CA GLU A 100 -25.63 0.92 10.63
C GLU A 100 -25.98 0.02 9.43
N GLU A 101 -25.82 0.55 8.21
CA GLU A 101 -25.98 -0.22 6.97
C GLU A 101 -24.72 -0.06 6.08
N PRO A 102 -23.66 -0.83 6.32
CA PRO A 102 -22.46 -0.75 5.52
C PRO A 102 -22.73 -1.05 4.05
N SER A 103 -22.34 -0.12 3.19
CA SER A 103 -22.46 -0.26 1.74
C SER A 103 -21.21 -0.90 1.10
N ASP A 104 -20.48 -1.74 1.85
CA ASP A 104 -19.18 -2.27 1.41
C ASP A 104 -19.28 -3.14 0.15
N TRP A 105 -20.32 -3.99 0.07
CA TRP A 105 -20.48 -4.86 -1.10
C TRP A 105 -20.77 -4.09 -2.39
N PRO A 106 -21.73 -3.15 -2.43
CA PRO A 106 -21.90 -2.25 -3.58
C PRO A 106 -20.64 -1.46 -3.93
N LEU A 107 -19.89 -0.98 -2.92
CA LEU A 107 -18.64 -0.27 -3.13
C LEU A 107 -17.56 -1.16 -3.75
N LEU A 108 -17.47 -2.43 -3.34
CA LEU A 108 -16.55 -3.40 -3.93
C LEU A 108 -16.88 -3.64 -5.41
N LEU A 109 -18.19 -3.89 -5.71
CA LEU A 109 -18.67 -4.19 -7.06
C LEU A 109 -18.62 -3.00 -8.03
N SER A 110 -18.38 -1.79 -7.54
CA SER A 110 -18.25 -0.58 -8.36
C SER A 110 -16.86 0.03 -8.32
N GLY A 111 -16.14 -0.13 -7.20
CA GLY A 111 -14.85 0.53 -6.94
C GLY A 111 -13.62 -0.33 -7.24
N ALA A 112 -13.70 -1.65 -7.10
CA ALA A 112 -12.53 -2.54 -7.19
C ALA A 112 -12.19 -3.01 -8.62
N GLY A 113 -12.49 -2.20 -9.64
CA GLY A 113 -12.26 -2.56 -11.05
C GLY A 113 -10.87 -2.21 -11.58
N ASN A 114 -10.15 -1.28 -10.92
CA ASN A 114 -8.79 -0.87 -11.27
C ASN A 114 -7.94 -0.68 -10.00
N SER A 115 -7.64 -1.77 -9.33
CA SER A 115 -6.91 -1.77 -8.07
C SER A 115 -5.39 -1.66 -8.27
N ILE A 116 -4.68 -1.34 -7.20
CA ILE A 116 -3.23 -1.54 -7.13
C ILE A 116 -2.94 -3.04 -7.14
N GLY A 117 -1.87 -3.42 -7.84
CA GLY A 117 -1.51 -4.82 -8.01
C GLY A 117 -2.10 -5.45 -9.26
N ASN A 118 -2.24 -6.78 -9.23
CA ASN A 118 -2.67 -7.60 -10.37
C ASN A 118 -4.07 -8.22 -10.18
N LEU A 119 -4.80 -7.84 -9.12
CA LEU A 119 -6.17 -8.32 -8.85
C LEU A 119 -7.20 -7.22 -9.11
N ARG A 120 -8.38 -7.63 -9.59
CA ARG A 120 -9.57 -6.77 -9.67
C ARG A 120 -10.87 -7.59 -9.51
N VAL A 121 -11.95 -6.89 -9.24
CA VAL A 121 -13.31 -7.45 -9.30
C VAL A 121 -13.86 -7.24 -10.71
N LYS A 122 -14.29 -8.32 -11.38
CA LYS A 122 -14.78 -8.29 -12.76
C LYS A 122 -15.99 -7.37 -12.93
N GLU A 123 -16.94 -7.47 -12.02
CA GLU A 123 -18.16 -6.68 -12.03
C GLU A 123 -17.85 -5.19 -11.90
N ALA A 124 -16.87 -4.85 -11.07
CA ALA A 124 -16.40 -3.47 -10.93
C ALA A 124 -15.67 -2.99 -12.20
N ALA A 125 -14.90 -3.84 -12.86
CA ALA A 125 -14.28 -3.49 -14.14
C ALA A 125 -15.33 -3.26 -15.23
N GLN A 126 -16.37 -4.07 -15.29
CA GLN A 126 -17.50 -3.90 -16.19
C GLN A 126 -18.26 -2.59 -15.90
N TRP A 127 -18.47 -2.28 -14.60
CA TRP A 127 -19.09 -1.02 -14.20
C TRP A 127 -18.26 0.19 -14.65
N LEU A 128 -16.93 0.12 -14.53
CA LEU A 128 -16.00 1.14 -15.03
C LEU A 128 -16.12 1.34 -16.54
N ASP A 129 -16.12 0.24 -17.31
CA ASP A 129 -16.22 0.29 -18.77
C ASP A 129 -17.56 0.89 -19.23
N GLN A 130 -18.67 0.56 -18.56
CA GLN A 130 -20.00 1.10 -18.85
C GLN A 130 -20.11 2.60 -18.52
N ASN A 131 -19.37 3.07 -17.53
CA ASN A 131 -19.36 4.46 -17.08
C ASN A 131 -18.16 5.27 -17.61
N ARG A 132 -17.36 4.67 -18.50
CA ARG A 132 -16.19 5.33 -19.08
C ARG A 132 -16.61 6.44 -20.02
N GLY A 133 -16.13 7.66 -19.71
CA GLY A 133 -16.28 8.80 -20.62
C GLY A 133 -15.33 8.73 -21.82
N PRO A 134 -15.39 9.73 -22.71
CA PRO A 134 -14.42 9.86 -23.79
C PRO A 134 -13.01 9.94 -23.22
N ARG A 135 -12.06 9.29 -23.90
CA ARG A 135 -10.65 9.34 -23.48
C ARG A 135 -10.12 10.76 -23.73
N HIS A 136 -9.63 11.39 -22.66
CA HIS A 136 -9.03 12.72 -22.70
C HIS A 136 -7.66 12.68 -22.03
N GLY A 137 -6.66 13.27 -22.69
CA GLY A 137 -5.29 13.37 -22.17
C GLY A 137 -5.04 14.77 -21.64
N PHE A 138 -4.30 14.87 -20.54
CA PHE A 138 -3.94 16.10 -19.86
C PHE A 138 -2.43 16.25 -19.76
N THR A 139 -1.93 17.46 -19.77
CA THR A 139 -0.54 17.78 -19.44
C THR A 139 -0.30 17.65 -17.93
N ASP A 140 0.96 17.58 -17.52
CA ASP A 140 1.34 17.58 -16.11
C ASP A 140 0.88 18.86 -15.40
N GLU A 141 0.96 19.99 -16.10
CA GLU A 141 0.56 21.31 -15.60
C GLU A 141 -0.95 21.36 -15.34
N GLU A 142 -1.77 20.92 -16.29
CA GLU A 142 -3.23 20.88 -16.13
C GLU A 142 -3.64 20.00 -14.94
N VAL A 143 -2.98 18.86 -14.75
CA VAL A 143 -3.22 17.99 -13.61
C VAL A 143 -2.76 18.66 -12.31
N ALA A 144 -1.58 19.28 -12.29
CA ALA A 144 -1.00 19.91 -11.10
C ALA A 144 -1.79 21.13 -10.63
N GLU A 145 -2.27 21.93 -11.57
CA GLU A 145 -3.10 23.12 -11.34
C GLU A 145 -4.54 22.77 -11.00
N ARG A 146 -4.95 21.54 -11.24
CA ARG A 146 -6.36 21.12 -11.27
C ARG A 146 -7.15 22.04 -12.20
N ALA A 147 -6.64 22.21 -13.42
CA ALA A 147 -7.27 23.04 -14.43
C ALA A 147 -8.77 22.74 -14.53
N GLU A 148 -9.55 23.76 -14.89
CA GLU A 148 -11.01 23.68 -14.89
C GLU A 148 -11.49 22.51 -15.75
N GLU A 149 -10.88 22.29 -16.93
CA GLU A 149 -11.19 21.17 -17.82
C GLU A 149 -10.90 19.81 -17.20
N PHE A 150 -9.80 19.67 -16.45
CA PHE A 150 -9.49 18.45 -15.72
C PHE A 150 -10.48 18.19 -14.59
N ALA A 151 -10.83 19.21 -13.83
CA ALA A 151 -11.82 19.10 -12.74
C ALA A 151 -13.22 18.79 -13.28
N GLU A 152 -13.63 19.42 -14.39
CA GLU A 152 -14.90 19.18 -15.05
C GLU A 152 -14.96 17.76 -15.65
N TYR A 153 -13.89 17.33 -16.30
CA TYR A 153 -13.77 15.97 -16.83
C TYR A 153 -13.94 14.93 -15.71
N LEU A 154 -13.27 15.11 -14.58
CA LEU A 154 -13.38 14.22 -13.43
C LEU A 154 -14.79 14.22 -12.85
N ALA A 155 -15.42 15.39 -12.72
CA ALA A 155 -16.78 15.52 -12.18
C ALA A 155 -17.82 14.88 -13.11
N THR A 156 -17.74 15.18 -14.40
CA THR A 156 -18.68 14.68 -15.41
C THR A 156 -18.64 13.16 -15.53
N HIS A 157 -17.45 12.59 -15.47
CA HIS A 157 -17.28 11.14 -15.62
C HIS A 157 -17.29 10.37 -14.30
N GLY A 158 -17.38 11.07 -13.16
CA GLY A 158 -17.41 10.48 -11.83
C GLY A 158 -16.24 9.57 -11.53
N LEU A 159 -15.14 9.78 -12.21
CA LEU A 159 -13.99 8.88 -12.31
C LEU A 159 -12.93 9.13 -11.24
N PHE A 160 -13.14 10.13 -10.36
CA PHE A 160 -12.31 10.34 -9.17
C PHE A 160 -12.10 9.06 -8.34
N LEU A 161 -12.94 8.06 -8.57
CA LEU A 161 -13.23 7.08 -7.56
C LEU A 161 -12.87 5.68 -7.98
N ALA A 162 -13.14 5.41 -9.21
CA ALA A 162 -12.93 4.11 -9.77
C ALA A 162 -11.45 3.83 -10.04
N GLY A 163 -10.62 4.88 -10.17
CA GLY A 163 -9.17 4.74 -10.30
C GLY A 163 -8.40 4.77 -8.98
N SER A 164 -9.06 4.97 -7.83
CA SER A 164 -8.41 5.08 -6.53
C SER A 164 -8.72 3.92 -5.58
N SER A 165 -9.46 2.91 -6.04
CA SER A 165 -9.70 1.72 -5.24
C SER A 165 -8.38 0.98 -4.98
N GLY A 166 -8.12 0.65 -3.72
CA GLY A 166 -6.85 0.07 -3.30
C GLY A 166 -5.75 1.08 -2.96
N VAL A 167 -5.92 2.37 -3.29
CA VAL A 167 -5.04 3.44 -2.78
C VAL A 167 -5.67 4.01 -1.53
N GLN A 168 -5.28 3.48 -0.39
CA GLN A 168 -5.85 3.88 0.90
C GLN A 168 -5.40 5.27 1.32
N GLY A 169 -6.20 5.93 2.15
CA GLY A 169 -5.90 7.22 2.77
C GLY A 169 -6.95 8.29 2.48
N GLU A 170 -6.92 9.33 3.30
CA GLU A 170 -7.89 10.44 3.28
C GLU A 170 -7.68 11.48 2.17
N TRP A 171 -6.49 11.49 1.55
CA TRP A 171 -6.14 12.43 0.50
C TRP A 171 -6.82 12.08 -0.82
N PRO A 172 -7.30 13.05 -1.60
CA PRO A 172 -7.72 12.81 -2.97
C PRO A 172 -6.53 12.27 -3.78
N LYS A 173 -6.68 11.07 -4.32
CA LYS A 173 -5.66 10.40 -5.12
C LYS A 173 -6.25 9.95 -6.43
N LEU A 174 -5.47 9.98 -7.52
CA LEU A 174 -5.84 9.46 -8.82
C LEU A 174 -4.77 8.51 -9.34
N LEU A 175 -5.19 7.48 -10.06
CA LEU A 175 -4.31 6.65 -10.85
C LEU A 175 -4.26 7.22 -12.28
N LEU A 176 -3.09 7.72 -12.66
CA LEU A 176 -2.85 8.29 -13.99
C LEU A 176 -1.75 7.52 -14.70
N THR A 177 -1.87 7.41 -16.02
CA THR A 177 -0.88 6.75 -16.88
C THR A 177 -0.46 7.71 -17.97
N ARG A 178 0.85 7.92 -18.12
CA ARG A 178 1.43 8.64 -19.23
C ARG A 178 1.44 7.76 -20.46
N ALA A 179 0.88 8.26 -21.54
CA ALA A 179 0.85 7.58 -22.82
C ALA A 179 2.08 7.91 -23.69
N ASP A 180 2.14 7.26 -24.84
CA ASP A 180 3.15 7.46 -25.88
C ASP A 180 3.14 8.85 -26.53
N ASP A 181 2.03 9.59 -26.40
CA ASP A 181 1.89 10.98 -26.82
C ASP A 181 2.37 12.01 -25.76
N GLY A 182 2.84 11.53 -24.59
CA GLY A 182 3.32 12.35 -23.48
C GLY A 182 2.22 12.86 -22.55
N LEU A 183 0.94 12.65 -22.85
CA LEU A 183 -0.18 13.10 -22.03
C LEU A 183 -0.52 12.08 -20.92
N LEU A 184 -1.13 12.57 -19.87
CA LEU A 184 -1.65 11.79 -18.75
C LEU A 184 -3.12 11.44 -18.97
N TYR A 185 -3.45 10.17 -18.80
CA TYR A 185 -4.80 9.64 -18.90
C TYR A 185 -5.18 8.94 -17.59
N LEU A 186 -6.48 8.81 -17.35
CA LEU A 186 -6.95 7.92 -16.28
C LEU A 186 -6.49 6.48 -16.57
N ASP A 187 -5.85 5.85 -15.59
CA ASP A 187 -5.17 4.55 -15.75
C ASP A 187 -6.05 3.49 -16.42
N HIS A 188 -7.32 3.36 -15.99
CA HIS A 188 -8.26 2.37 -16.54
C HIS A 188 -8.74 2.70 -17.97
N SER A 189 -8.53 3.92 -18.46
CA SER A 189 -8.99 4.35 -19.80
C SER A 189 -7.97 4.12 -20.90
N LEU A 190 -6.68 3.93 -20.52
CA LEU A 190 -5.58 3.79 -21.47
C LEU A 190 -5.25 2.31 -21.70
N PRO A 191 -5.14 1.83 -22.97
CA PRO A 191 -4.62 0.51 -23.27
C PRO A 191 -3.16 0.37 -22.85
N ASP A 192 -2.79 -0.84 -22.37
CA ASP A 192 -1.46 -1.13 -21.84
C ASP A 192 -0.33 -0.88 -22.88
N GLU A 193 -0.61 -1.08 -24.17
CA GLU A 193 0.36 -0.88 -25.26
C GLU A 193 0.79 0.58 -25.42
N ARG A 194 -0.09 1.51 -25.06
CA ARG A 194 0.19 2.94 -25.09
C ARG A 194 0.85 3.46 -23.82
N ALA A 195 0.82 2.70 -22.74
CA ALA A 195 1.36 3.10 -21.45
C ALA A 195 2.90 3.21 -21.48
N ARG A 196 3.43 4.27 -20.85
CA ARG A 196 4.87 4.51 -20.67
C ARG A 196 5.27 4.65 -19.22
N GLU A 197 4.45 5.32 -18.42
CA GLU A 197 4.68 5.52 -16.98
C GLU A 197 3.35 5.49 -16.23
N HIS A 198 3.36 5.01 -15.00
CA HIS A 198 2.18 4.95 -14.16
C HIS A 198 2.40 5.72 -12.87
N PHE A 199 1.40 6.51 -12.47
CA PHE A 199 1.47 7.36 -11.29
C PHE A 199 0.27 7.18 -10.37
N ILE A 200 0.53 7.34 -9.07
CA ILE A 200 -0.47 7.79 -8.11
C ILE A 200 -0.25 9.30 -7.97
N VAL A 201 -1.25 10.11 -8.26
CA VAL A 201 -1.16 11.56 -8.04
C VAL A 201 -1.98 11.92 -6.80
N LYS A 202 -1.32 12.43 -5.77
CA LYS A 202 -1.94 12.97 -4.55
C LYS A 202 -2.12 14.46 -4.68
N PHE A 203 -3.29 14.95 -4.28
CA PHE A 203 -3.61 16.39 -4.33
C PHE A 203 -3.68 16.99 -2.94
N GLY A 204 -3.16 18.20 -2.78
CA GLY A 204 -3.24 18.95 -1.54
C GLY A 204 -4.68 19.19 -1.08
N ARG A 205 -4.94 19.07 0.22
CA ARG A 205 -6.26 19.26 0.84
C ARG A 205 -6.41 20.67 1.41
N GLY A 206 -7.55 21.29 1.16
CA GLY A 206 -7.98 22.50 1.84
C GLY A 206 -6.96 23.65 1.86
N ARG A 207 -7.02 24.47 2.92
CA ARG A 207 -6.14 25.61 3.17
C ARG A 207 -5.25 25.41 4.42
N ASP A 208 -5.26 24.21 5.00
CA ASP A 208 -4.44 23.91 6.18
C ASP A 208 -2.97 23.78 5.77
N GLU A 209 -2.12 24.66 6.31
CA GLU A 209 -0.69 24.70 5.99
C GLU A 209 0.05 23.46 6.48
N ARG A 210 -0.37 22.85 7.61
CA ARG A 210 0.24 21.62 8.11
C ARG A 210 0.02 20.45 7.12
N LEU A 211 -1.17 20.35 6.56
CA LEU A 211 -1.45 19.35 5.53
C LEU A 211 -0.63 19.64 4.26
N ALA A 212 -0.52 20.90 3.85
CA ALA A 212 0.33 21.27 2.71
C ALA A 212 1.80 20.92 2.99
N GLN A 213 2.29 21.16 4.20
CA GLN A 213 3.65 20.82 4.64
C GLN A 213 3.90 19.30 4.61
N ILE A 214 2.95 18.48 5.07
CA ILE A 214 3.04 17.01 4.96
C ILE A 214 3.23 16.58 3.51
N LEU A 215 2.43 17.13 2.57
CA LEU A 215 2.52 16.77 1.16
C LEU A 215 3.88 17.17 0.54
N ARG A 216 4.37 18.39 0.86
CA ARG A 216 5.69 18.84 0.37
C ARG A 216 6.83 17.97 0.89
N HIS A 217 6.74 17.54 2.14
CA HIS A 217 7.78 16.72 2.76
C HIS A 217 7.77 15.26 2.29
N GLU A 218 6.68 14.74 1.72
CA GLU A 218 6.65 13.34 1.30
C GLU A 218 7.76 13.03 0.27
N ALA A 219 8.05 13.94 -0.66
CA ALA A 219 9.18 13.78 -1.60
C ALA A 219 10.54 13.82 -0.88
N VAL A 220 10.75 14.81 -0.02
CA VAL A 220 11.99 14.94 0.78
C VAL A 220 12.21 13.71 1.65
N TYR A 221 11.17 13.20 2.30
CA TYR A 221 11.23 12.01 3.15
C TYR A 221 11.60 10.75 2.37
N MET A 222 11.14 10.62 1.14
CA MET A 222 11.55 9.50 0.27
C MET A 222 13.02 9.60 -0.13
N ASP A 223 13.56 10.80 -0.32
CA ASP A 223 15.00 10.99 -0.57
C ASP A 223 15.83 10.69 0.68
N LEU A 224 15.39 11.14 1.86
CA LEU A 224 16.03 10.77 3.14
C LEU A 224 15.96 9.27 3.41
N ALA A 225 14.84 8.62 3.09
CA ALA A 225 14.69 7.17 3.20
C ALA A 225 15.70 6.42 2.32
N ARG A 226 15.95 6.91 1.11
CA ARG A 226 16.97 6.34 0.22
C ARG A 226 18.37 6.47 0.81
N LEU A 227 18.72 7.62 1.39
CA LEU A 227 19.99 7.82 2.08
C LEU A 227 20.14 6.89 3.30
N LEU A 228 19.06 6.64 4.04
CA LEU A 228 19.03 5.68 5.15
C LEU A 228 19.12 4.20 4.69
N GLY A 229 19.22 3.94 3.40
CA GLY A 229 19.33 2.59 2.84
C GLY A 229 18.01 1.83 2.76
N LEU A 230 16.87 2.51 2.82
CA LEU A 230 15.55 1.91 2.61
C LEU A 230 15.27 1.69 1.12
N ARG A 231 14.46 0.69 0.84
CA ARG A 231 14.02 0.37 -0.52
C ARG A 231 13.03 1.42 -1.02
N VAL A 232 13.46 2.30 -1.90
CA VAL A 232 12.66 3.33 -2.56
C VAL A 232 12.62 3.04 -4.05
N HIS A 233 11.43 3.16 -4.69
CA HIS A 233 11.27 2.84 -6.11
C HIS A 233 11.91 3.92 -7.01
N ALA A 234 11.36 5.11 -6.95
CA ALA A 234 11.78 6.22 -7.79
C ALA A 234 11.57 7.56 -7.05
N PRO A 235 12.23 8.65 -7.48
CA PRO A 235 11.98 9.98 -6.93
C PRO A 235 10.52 10.39 -7.12
N LEU A 236 9.96 11.04 -6.12
CA LEU A 236 8.65 11.69 -6.20
C LEU A 236 8.80 13.09 -6.76
N THR A 237 7.82 13.56 -7.53
CA THR A 237 7.83 14.90 -8.11
C THR A 237 6.67 15.72 -7.60
N LEU A 238 6.97 16.75 -6.81
CA LEU A 238 5.98 17.74 -6.41
C LEU A 238 5.87 18.83 -7.47
N ARG A 239 4.67 19.03 -8.01
CA ARG A 239 4.34 20.14 -8.90
C ARG A 239 3.19 20.91 -8.28
N GLN A 240 3.41 22.16 -7.92
CA GLN A 240 2.43 22.99 -7.23
C GLN A 240 1.81 22.30 -5.99
N ARG A 241 0.57 21.80 -6.08
CA ARG A 241 -0.16 21.13 -5.01
C ARG A 241 -0.47 19.66 -5.35
N ALA A 242 0.19 19.10 -6.34
CA ALA A 242 0.06 17.70 -6.75
C ALA A 242 1.41 16.97 -6.61
N LEU A 243 1.39 15.85 -5.94
CA LEU A 243 2.55 14.97 -5.79
C LEU A 243 2.39 13.77 -6.72
N PHE A 244 3.29 13.65 -7.69
CA PHE A 244 3.36 12.54 -8.63
C PHE A 244 4.25 11.44 -8.05
N ILE A 245 3.66 10.28 -7.81
CA ILE A 245 4.30 9.10 -7.21
C ILE A 245 4.36 8.02 -8.27
N PRO A 246 5.55 7.66 -8.79
CA PRO A 246 5.71 6.56 -9.73
C PRO A 246 5.27 5.24 -9.11
N ARG A 247 4.45 4.47 -9.84
CA ARG A 247 3.94 3.18 -9.36
C ARG A 247 4.99 2.08 -9.53
N PHE A 248 5.18 1.28 -8.51
CA PHE A 248 6.10 0.14 -8.50
C PHE A 248 5.42 -1.21 -8.76
N ASP A 249 4.09 -1.25 -8.79
CA ASP A 249 3.31 -2.46 -9.07
C ASP A 249 3.12 -2.74 -10.57
N ARG A 250 3.73 -1.92 -11.42
CA ARG A 250 3.75 -2.02 -12.87
C ARG A 250 5.17 -2.11 -13.38
N ARG A 251 5.45 -3.06 -14.28
CA ARG A 251 6.71 -3.18 -15.00
C ARG A 251 6.43 -3.18 -16.49
N ILE A 252 6.97 -2.20 -17.20
CA ILE A 252 6.88 -2.12 -18.66
C ILE A 252 8.13 -2.76 -19.24
N HIS A 253 7.97 -3.71 -20.14
CA HIS A 253 9.05 -4.40 -20.82
C HIS A 253 8.67 -4.65 -22.30
N PRO A 254 9.61 -5.06 -23.17
CA PRO A 254 9.32 -5.24 -24.60
C PRO A 254 8.18 -6.21 -24.92
N GLY A 255 7.87 -7.15 -24.03
CA GLY A 255 6.77 -8.12 -24.16
C GLY A 255 5.42 -7.61 -23.66
N GLY A 256 5.31 -6.37 -23.17
CA GLY A 256 4.08 -5.80 -22.63
C GLY A 256 4.21 -5.28 -21.21
N MET A 257 3.11 -5.19 -20.49
CA MET A 257 3.07 -4.73 -19.11
C MET A 257 2.79 -5.89 -18.15
N GLU A 258 3.67 -6.07 -17.18
CA GLU A 258 3.48 -6.96 -16.03
C GLU A 258 2.87 -6.19 -14.86
N ARG A 259 1.86 -6.79 -14.20
CA ARG A 259 1.27 -6.30 -12.96
C ARG A 259 1.68 -7.24 -11.83
N LEU A 260 2.27 -6.69 -10.77
CA LEU A 260 2.77 -7.47 -9.65
C LEU A 260 1.69 -7.63 -8.58
N GLY A 261 1.60 -8.81 -7.97
CA GLY A 261 0.69 -9.01 -6.85
C GLY A 261 1.06 -8.11 -5.67
N GLN A 262 0.08 -7.46 -5.09
CA GLN A 262 0.25 -6.59 -3.90
C GLN A 262 -0.60 -7.14 -2.75
N GLU A 263 -0.07 -7.11 -1.54
CA GLU A 263 -0.78 -7.58 -0.35
C GLU A 263 -0.37 -6.77 0.88
N SER A 264 -1.32 -6.10 1.54
CA SER A 264 -1.04 -5.34 2.75
C SER A 264 -0.60 -6.23 3.92
N ILE A 265 0.11 -5.64 4.88
CA ILE A 265 0.43 -6.33 6.14
C ILE A 265 -0.86 -6.71 6.91
N ALA A 266 -1.96 -5.96 6.77
CA ALA A 266 -3.24 -6.32 7.35
C ALA A 266 -3.75 -7.66 6.79
N SER A 267 -3.72 -7.83 5.46
CA SER A 267 -4.06 -9.08 4.80
C SER A 267 -3.10 -10.21 5.19
N LEU A 268 -1.80 -9.95 5.13
CA LEU A 268 -0.75 -10.91 5.45
C LEU A 268 -0.86 -11.46 6.88
N THR A 269 -1.28 -10.63 7.84
CA THR A 269 -1.44 -11.01 9.26
C THR A 269 -2.87 -11.44 9.62
N GLY A 270 -3.80 -11.40 8.65
CA GLY A 270 -5.21 -11.78 8.86
C GLY A 270 -5.99 -10.83 9.77
N LYS A 271 -5.61 -9.55 9.83
CA LYS A 271 -6.29 -8.53 10.66
C LYS A 271 -7.53 -8.00 9.94
N VAL A 272 -8.69 -8.50 10.35
CA VAL A 272 -9.97 -8.20 9.72
C VAL A 272 -10.45 -6.80 10.10
N GLY A 273 -10.85 -6.01 9.09
CA GLY A 273 -11.35 -4.64 9.29
C GLY A 273 -10.24 -3.59 9.40
N PHE A 274 -10.57 -2.44 9.98
CA PHE A 274 -9.67 -1.27 10.05
C PHE A 274 -9.20 -0.95 11.47
N GLU A 275 -9.81 -1.57 12.46
CA GLU A 275 -9.55 -1.33 13.88
C GLU A 275 -8.42 -2.19 14.43
N PHE A 276 -8.29 -3.42 13.92
CA PHE A 276 -7.29 -4.37 14.39
C PHE A 276 -5.97 -4.18 13.63
N VAL A 277 -4.89 -4.13 14.39
CA VAL A 277 -3.53 -4.02 13.86
C VAL A 277 -2.67 -5.16 14.40
N PRO A 278 -1.69 -5.66 13.62
CA PRO A 278 -0.70 -6.61 14.13
C PRO A 278 0.28 -5.92 15.07
N SER A 279 1.03 -6.73 15.84
CA SER A 279 2.29 -6.27 16.42
C SER A 279 3.41 -6.29 15.37
N HIS A 280 4.53 -5.59 15.65
CA HIS A 280 5.75 -5.70 14.82
C HIS A 280 6.29 -7.14 14.83
N ASP A 281 6.14 -7.84 15.94
CA ASP A 281 6.54 -9.24 16.10
C ASP A 281 5.75 -10.16 15.18
N GLU A 282 4.41 -9.97 15.09
CA GLU A 282 3.57 -10.72 14.14
C GLU A 282 3.98 -10.46 12.70
N VAL A 283 4.29 -9.20 12.35
CA VAL A 283 4.75 -8.85 11.01
C VAL A 283 6.06 -9.54 10.68
N CYS A 284 7.08 -9.45 11.54
CA CYS A 284 8.37 -10.11 11.36
C CYS A 284 8.20 -11.64 11.20
N ARG A 285 7.29 -12.25 11.96
CA ARG A 285 6.97 -13.68 11.82
C ARG A 285 6.41 -14.00 10.43
N GLN A 286 5.52 -13.17 9.89
CA GLN A 286 4.98 -13.39 8.55
C GLN A 286 6.03 -13.17 7.46
N LEU A 287 6.89 -12.16 7.59
CA LEU A 287 8.02 -11.95 6.68
C LEU A 287 8.94 -13.17 6.67
N LEU A 288 9.28 -13.70 7.85
CA LEU A 288 10.10 -14.91 8.00
C LEU A 288 9.48 -16.14 7.31
N LEU A 289 8.16 -16.26 7.34
CA LEU A 289 7.43 -17.40 6.77
C LEU A 289 7.18 -17.28 5.27
N ARG A 290 7.01 -16.06 4.74
CA ARG A 290 6.47 -15.83 3.39
C ARG A 290 7.49 -15.29 2.40
N CYS A 291 8.44 -14.45 2.84
CA CYS A 291 9.39 -13.83 1.92
C CYS A 291 10.41 -14.81 1.36
N THR A 292 10.88 -14.53 0.17
CA THR A 292 11.91 -15.32 -0.52
C THR A 292 13.23 -15.22 0.23
N ASP A 293 13.63 -14.02 0.65
CA ASP A 293 14.79 -13.76 1.51
C ASP A 293 14.35 -13.08 2.82
N PRO A 294 14.04 -13.86 3.86
CA PRO A 294 13.58 -13.30 5.12
C PRO A 294 14.59 -12.41 5.84
N GLN A 295 15.90 -12.68 5.69
CA GLN A 295 16.96 -11.89 6.32
C GLN A 295 16.93 -10.44 5.80
N VAL A 296 16.86 -10.29 4.50
CA VAL A 296 16.78 -8.99 3.83
C VAL A 296 15.49 -8.26 4.17
N GLU A 297 14.35 -8.98 4.14
CA GLU A 297 13.04 -8.34 4.32
C GLU A 297 12.77 -7.95 5.78
N VAL A 298 13.25 -8.73 6.74
CA VAL A 298 13.17 -8.38 8.16
C VAL A 298 14.07 -7.18 8.47
N LEU A 299 15.29 -7.14 7.93
CA LEU A 299 16.18 -5.98 8.07
C LEU A 299 15.53 -4.72 7.47
N GLU A 300 14.98 -4.81 6.27
CA GLU A 300 14.26 -3.70 5.64
C GLU A 300 13.11 -3.20 6.53
N TYR A 301 12.32 -4.11 7.11
CA TYR A 301 11.22 -3.75 7.99
C TYR A 301 11.69 -3.06 9.28
N LEU A 302 12.75 -3.56 9.91
CA LEU A 302 13.37 -2.94 11.09
C LEU A 302 13.88 -1.53 10.78
N ARG A 303 14.57 -1.35 9.65
CA ARG A 303 15.03 -0.03 9.18
C ARG A 303 13.88 0.95 8.98
N ARG A 304 12.75 0.50 8.42
CA ARG A 304 11.54 1.32 8.28
C ARG A 304 11.00 1.79 9.62
N ASP A 305 11.03 0.93 10.65
CA ASP A 305 10.58 1.33 11.98
C ASP A 305 11.51 2.36 12.63
N VAL A 306 12.84 2.19 12.50
CA VAL A 306 13.83 3.20 12.91
C VAL A 306 13.58 4.53 12.20
N ALA A 307 13.37 4.52 10.88
CA ALA A 307 13.13 5.73 10.09
C ALA A 307 11.79 6.40 10.45
N ASN A 308 10.72 5.63 10.69
CA ASN A 308 9.44 6.15 11.17
C ASN A 308 9.59 6.91 12.50
N LEU A 309 10.38 6.36 13.42
CA LEU A 309 10.65 6.99 14.72
C LEU A 309 11.52 8.24 14.58
N ALA A 310 12.58 8.15 13.77
CA ALA A 310 13.52 9.26 13.56
C ALA A 310 12.84 10.47 12.92
N LEU A 311 12.03 10.23 11.88
CA LEU A 311 11.44 11.28 11.06
C LEU A 311 9.97 11.59 11.45
N GLY A 312 9.48 11.04 12.58
CA GLY A 312 8.15 11.36 13.11
C GLY A 312 6.99 10.90 12.24
N ASN A 313 7.19 9.89 11.41
CA ASN A 313 6.07 9.26 10.72
C ASN A 313 5.30 8.35 11.69
N LYS A 314 4.21 8.85 12.22
CA LYS A 314 3.34 8.14 13.16
C LYS A 314 2.28 7.28 12.48
N ASP A 315 2.09 7.43 11.16
CA ASP A 315 1.06 6.72 10.40
C ASP A 315 1.55 5.34 9.94
N ASN A 316 1.99 4.53 10.89
CA ASN A 316 2.49 3.19 10.66
C ASN A 316 1.40 2.11 10.70
N HIS A 317 0.23 2.38 10.11
CA HIS A 317 -0.83 1.37 10.09
C HIS A 317 -0.53 0.22 9.10
N ALA A 318 -1.20 -0.91 9.29
CA ALA A 318 -0.90 -2.18 8.59
C ALA A 318 -1.12 -2.14 7.06
N ARG A 319 -1.69 -1.07 6.52
CA ARG A 319 -1.89 -0.87 5.08
C ARG A 319 -0.88 0.11 4.47
N ASN A 320 -0.01 0.75 5.27
CA ASN A 320 1.13 1.54 4.79
C ASN A 320 2.40 0.69 4.61
N THR A 321 2.28 -0.61 4.69
CA THR A 321 3.33 -1.58 4.35
C THR A 321 2.69 -2.78 3.67
N ALA A 322 3.31 -3.25 2.58
CA ALA A 322 2.78 -4.37 1.80
C ALA A 322 3.89 -5.30 1.32
N LEU A 323 3.51 -6.52 0.95
CA LEU A 323 4.33 -7.43 0.15
C LEU A 323 4.04 -7.24 -1.33
N GLN A 324 5.07 -7.47 -2.13
CA GLN A 324 5.01 -7.57 -3.58
C GLN A 324 5.37 -9.00 -4.00
N ARG A 325 4.64 -9.53 -4.98
CA ARG A 325 4.81 -10.89 -5.49
C ARG A 325 4.91 -10.83 -7.01
N ASP A 326 5.88 -11.52 -7.60
CA ASP A 326 5.98 -11.71 -9.04
C ASP A 326 5.54 -13.11 -9.47
N PHE A 327 5.54 -13.37 -10.76
CA PHE A 327 5.15 -14.67 -11.34
C PHE A 327 6.29 -15.71 -11.33
N GLN A 328 7.50 -15.30 -10.95
CA GLN A 328 8.69 -16.15 -10.82
C GLN A 328 8.84 -16.73 -9.41
N GLY A 329 7.92 -16.39 -8.50
CA GLY A 329 7.93 -16.88 -7.11
C GLY A 329 8.69 -15.98 -6.13
N TYR A 330 9.11 -14.78 -6.55
CA TYR A 330 9.74 -13.83 -5.65
C TYR A 330 8.70 -13.07 -4.82
N ILE A 331 8.86 -13.09 -3.50
CA ILE A 331 8.00 -12.45 -2.51
C ILE A 331 8.88 -11.59 -1.60
N ALA A 332 8.62 -10.30 -1.55
CA ALA A 332 9.39 -9.31 -0.80
C ALA A 332 8.50 -8.17 -0.31
N LEU A 333 8.99 -7.35 0.61
CA LEU A 333 8.35 -6.05 0.90
C LEU A 333 8.34 -5.19 -0.37
N THR A 334 7.27 -4.44 -0.56
CA THR A 334 7.23 -3.38 -1.59
C THR A 334 8.33 -2.34 -1.34
N PRO A 335 8.68 -1.51 -2.32
CA PRO A 335 9.28 -0.23 -2.01
C PRO A 335 8.47 0.54 -0.97
N LEU A 336 9.13 1.41 -0.19
CA LEU A 336 8.49 2.28 0.79
C LEU A 336 7.51 3.23 0.10
N TYR A 337 6.40 3.52 0.74
CA TYR A 337 5.38 4.48 0.29
C TYR A 337 4.66 5.12 1.47
N ASP A 338 3.97 6.24 1.23
CA ASP A 338 3.21 6.98 2.25
C ASP A 338 4.08 7.36 3.48
N PHE A 339 5.31 7.83 3.22
CA PHE A 339 6.29 8.17 4.23
C PHE A 339 6.45 9.70 4.32
N ALA A 340 5.90 10.29 5.38
CA ALA A 340 5.79 11.74 5.56
C ALA A 340 5.78 12.12 7.06
N PRO A 341 5.97 13.41 7.43
CA PRO A 341 5.96 13.87 8.82
C PRO A 341 4.57 13.87 9.45
N MET A 342 3.98 12.69 9.64
CA MET A 342 2.59 12.54 10.06
C MET A 342 2.32 13.00 11.51
N TYR A 343 3.35 13.35 12.29
CA TYR A 343 3.18 14.03 13.57
C TYR A 343 2.57 15.44 13.42
N LEU A 344 2.66 16.03 12.22
CA LEU A 344 2.06 17.33 11.88
C LEU A 344 0.55 17.26 11.66
N HIS A 345 -0.01 16.05 11.46
CA HIS A 345 -1.42 15.92 11.11
C HIS A 345 -2.31 16.52 12.21
N PRO A 346 -3.26 17.41 11.87
CA PRO A 346 -4.06 18.13 12.86
C PRO A 346 -4.88 17.24 13.78
N ASP A 347 -5.28 16.06 13.33
CA ASP A 347 -6.05 15.09 14.13
C ASP A 347 -5.19 14.30 15.13
N GLY A 348 -3.88 14.53 15.21
CA GLY A 348 -3.00 13.91 16.18
C GLY A 348 -2.84 12.41 15.99
N ILE A 349 -2.34 11.99 14.81
CA ILE A 349 -2.13 10.57 14.49
C ILE A 349 -1.17 9.92 15.49
N ALA A 350 -1.58 8.79 16.07
CA ALA A 350 -0.78 7.98 16.97
C ALA A 350 -0.24 6.74 16.24
N ARG A 351 0.99 6.35 16.57
CA ARG A 351 1.61 5.11 16.11
C ARG A 351 0.75 3.92 16.54
N ARG A 352 0.34 3.08 15.59
CA ARG A 352 -0.60 1.98 15.83
C ARG A 352 0.08 0.62 16.00
N ILE A 353 1.02 0.25 15.11
CA ILE A 353 1.79 -0.99 15.21
C ILE A 353 2.90 -0.78 16.25
N ARG A 354 3.03 -1.74 17.19
CA ARG A 354 3.97 -1.69 18.31
C ARG A 354 4.64 -3.03 18.53
N TRP A 355 5.80 -3.01 19.19
CA TRP A 355 6.47 -4.22 19.65
C TRP A 355 5.74 -4.79 20.89
N GLU A 356 5.54 -6.12 20.93
CA GLU A 356 4.71 -6.77 21.97
C GLU A 356 5.21 -6.51 23.39
N ASN A 357 6.52 -6.63 23.61
CA ASN A 357 7.11 -6.55 24.94
C ASN A 357 8.11 -5.41 25.11
N ASN A 358 8.19 -4.49 24.18
CA ASN A 358 9.28 -3.53 24.12
C ASN A 358 8.92 -2.21 23.42
N ASP A 359 7.70 -1.72 23.60
CA ASP A 359 7.24 -0.46 23.01
C ASP A 359 6.88 0.56 24.10
N GLY A 360 7.82 0.76 25.03
CA GLY A 360 7.75 1.81 26.05
C GLY A 360 8.15 3.17 25.49
N ALA A 361 8.55 4.09 26.37
CA ALA A 361 9.05 5.41 25.97
C ALA A 361 10.34 5.36 25.13
N GLN A 362 11.12 4.30 25.29
CA GLN A 362 12.31 3.98 24.49
C GLN A 362 12.28 2.51 24.11
N ILE A 363 12.60 2.24 22.83
CA ILE A 363 12.71 0.87 22.34
C ILE A 363 14.11 0.36 22.62
N ASP A 364 14.21 -0.81 23.25
CA ASP A 364 15.46 -1.55 23.38
C ASP A 364 15.66 -2.41 22.14
N TRP A 365 16.40 -1.88 21.16
CA TRP A 365 16.66 -2.54 19.88
C TRP A 365 17.39 -3.87 20.02
N SER A 366 18.22 -4.06 21.06
CA SER A 366 18.85 -5.36 21.34
C SER A 366 17.81 -6.43 21.66
N ARG A 367 16.84 -6.10 22.51
CA ARG A 367 15.72 -7.00 22.80
C ARG A 367 14.82 -7.26 21.61
N VAL A 368 14.62 -6.23 20.75
CA VAL A 368 13.89 -6.40 19.48
C VAL A 368 14.58 -7.43 18.60
N LEU A 369 15.90 -7.32 18.40
CA LEU A 369 16.66 -8.28 17.61
C LEU A 369 16.59 -9.69 18.20
N ASP A 370 16.72 -9.83 19.52
CA ASP A 370 16.63 -11.12 20.20
C ASP A 370 15.24 -11.75 19.99
N ALA A 371 14.16 -10.97 20.16
CA ALA A 371 12.79 -11.43 19.97
C ALA A 371 12.53 -11.88 18.53
N VAL A 372 12.98 -11.09 17.54
CA VAL A 372 12.79 -11.38 16.12
C VAL A 372 13.56 -12.63 15.70
N CYS A 373 14.79 -12.83 16.19
CA CYS A 373 15.63 -13.99 15.87
C CYS A 373 15.17 -15.28 16.55
N THR A 374 14.41 -15.20 17.66
CA THR A 374 13.92 -16.37 18.40
C THR A 374 12.49 -16.80 18.04
N GLN A 375 11.84 -16.13 17.10
CA GLN A 375 10.47 -16.42 16.73
C GLN A 375 10.28 -17.84 16.19
N PRO A 376 9.23 -18.56 16.66
CA PRO A 376 8.94 -19.90 16.17
C PRO A 376 8.39 -19.86 14.75
N THR A 377 8.98 -20.62 13.84
CA THR A 377 8.56 -20.67 12.43
C THR A 377 7.59 -21.80 12.11
N GLY A 378 7.26 -22.67 13.08
CA GLY A 378 6.33 -23.80 12.90
C GLY A 378 6.79 -24.86 11.86
N SER A 379 7.93 -24.68 11.23
CA SER A 379 8.47 -25.56 10.18
C SER A 379 9.66 -26.38 10.70
N LYS A 380 9.77 -27.64 10.27
CA LYS A 380 10.94 -28.49 10.56
C LYS A 380 12.27 -27.97 9.96
N LYS A 381 12.20 -27.08 8.96
CA LYS A 381 13.32 -26.29 8.45
C LYS A 381 13.19 -24.86 9.00
N GLN A 382 13.67 -24.67 10.21
CA GLN A 382 13.69 -23.36 10.87
C GLN A 382 14.62 -22.42 10.09
N ARG A 383 14.06 -21.45 9.41
CA ARG A 383 14.83 -20.32 8.86
C ARG A 383 15.25 -19.47 10.03
N ARG A 384 16.55 -19.46 10.35
CA ARG A 384 17.12 -18.64 11.41
C ARG A 384 17.63 -17.35 10.80
N LEU A 385 17.30 -16.24 11.43
CA LEU A 385 17.88 -14.93 11.11
C LEU A 385 19.26 -14.82 11.77
N ASP A 386 20.18 -14.23 11.07
CA ASP A 386 21.47 -13.84 11.61
C ASP A 386 21.34 -12.50 12.34
N ARG A 387 21.40 -12.57 13.66
CA ARG A 387 21.24 -11.42 14.55
C ARG A 387 22.31 -10.36 14.30
N GLU A 388 23.57 -10.79 14.11
CA GLU A 388 24.66 -9.84 13.91
C GLU A 388 24.52 -9.08 12.59
N SER A 389 24.16 -9.76 11.51
CA SER A 389 23.85 -9.09 10.25
C SER A 389 22.67 -8.09 10.37
N LEU A 390 21.65 -8.39 11.18
CA LEU A 390 20.58 -7.43 11.45
C LEU A 390 21.09 -6.22 12.23
N ALA A 391 21.92 -6.46 13.27
CA ALA A 391 22.52 -5.40 14.07
C ALA A 391 23.46 -4.50 13.21
N GLU A 392 24.32 -5.10 12.38
CA GLU A 392 25.16 -4.37 11.43
C GLU A 392 24.33 -3.50 10.48
N GLY A 393 23.24 -4.07 9.95
CA GLY A 393 22.33 -3.36 9.07
C GLY A 393 21.66 -2.16 9.73
N LEU A 394 21.34 -2.22 11.03
CA LEU A 394 20.81 -1.09 11.79
C LEU A 394 21.92 -0.09 12.16
N ARG A 395 23.11 -0.57 12.59
CA ARG A 395 24.27 0.30 12.86
C ARG A 395 24.65 1.15 11.66
N ALA A 396 24.52 0.61 10.46
CA ALA A 396 24.78 1.34 9.22
C ALA A 396 23.90 2.58 9.00
N MET A 397 22.77 2.69 9.69
CA MET A 397 21.93 3.90 9.66
C MET A 397 22.48 5.04 10.52
N ALA A 398 23.31 4.77 11.53
CA ALA A 398 23.77 5.76 12.51
C ALA A 398 24.46 6.99 11.88
N PRO A 399 25.43 6.85 10.98
CA PRO A 399 26.11 8.01 10.38
C PRO A 399 25.14 8.88 9.56
N VAL A 400 24.23 8.27 8.81
CA VAL A 400 23.23 9.00 8.00
C VAL A 400 22.22 9.72 8.89
N LEU A 401 21.76 9.08 9.98
CA LEU A 401 20.92 9.75 10.98
C LEU A 401 21.64 10.96 11.58
N GLY A 402 22.93 10.83 11.92
CA GLY A 402 23.76 11.95 12.40
C GLY A 402 23.88 13.08 11.38
N GLU A 403 24.01 12.76 10.10
CA GLU A 403 24.04 13.74 9.02
C GLU A 403 22.68 14.45 8.86
N ILE A 404 21.58 13.72 8.88
CA ILE A 404 20.23 14.31 8.83
C ILE A 404 19.99 15.23 10.05
N ALA A 405 20.42 14.83 11.24
CA ALA A 405 20.30 15.63 12.44
C ALA A 405 21.07 16.95 12.36
N SER A 406 22.22 16.97 11.70
CA SER A 406 23.06 18.17 11.57
C SER A 406 22.74 19.00 10.34
N GLN A 407 22.33 18.40 9.22
CA GLN A 407 22.21 19.04 7.91
C GLN A 407 20.83 18.89 7.26
N GLY A 408 19.80 18.46 7.98
CA GLY A 408 18.48 18.14 7.43
C GLY A 408 17.85 19.28 6.61
N VAL A 409 18.08 20.53 6.97
CA VAL A 409 17.62 21.69 6.18
C VAL A 409 18.32 21.74 4.81
N ALA A 410 19.63 21.49 4.75
CA ALA A 410 20.36 21.41 3.49
C ALA A 410 19.92 20.20 2.64
N MET A 411 19.37 19.18 3.27
CA MET A 411 18.78 18.00 2.62
C MET A 411 17.32 18.20 2.20
N GLY A 412 16.76 19.41 2.36
CA GLY A 412 15.41 19.75 1.90
C GLY A 412 14.33 19.78 2.97
N MET A 413 14.65 19.49 4.24
CA MET A 413 13.65 19.64 5.31
C MET A 413 13.37 21.13 5.59
N GLU A 414 12.11 21.47 5.83
CA GLU A 414 11.78 22.81 6.34
C GLU A 414 12.35 22.99 7.76
N ALA A 415 12.78 24.21 8.09
CA ALA A 415 13.56 24.49 9.30
C ALA A 415 12.83 24.10 10.60
N ASP A 416 11.53 24.33 10.67
CA ASP A 416 10.67 24.00 11.81
C ASP A 416 10.54 22.50 11.99
N VAL A 417 10.38 21.74 10.90
CA VAL A 417 10.33 20.27 10.89
C VAL A 417 11.66 19.70 11.38
N HIS A 418 12.77 20.18 10.82
CA HIS A 418 14.10 19.75 11.25
C HIS A 418 14.34 20.07 12.73
N GLN A 419 14.05 21.30 13.17
CA GLN A 419 14.22 21.71 14.56
C GLN A 419 13.44 20.83 15.53
N HIS A 420 12.20 20.45 15.18
CA HIS A 420 11.36 19.57 15.99
C HIS A 420 11.95 18.15 16.12
N LEU A 421 12.48 17.60 15.05
CA LEU A 421 12.92 16.20 14.99
C LEU A 421 14.37 15.98 15.40
N ARG A 422 15.22 17.01 15.30
CA ARG A 422 16.67 16.93 15.44
C ARG A 422 17.14 16.11 16.65
N LEU A 423 16.66 16.44 17.84
CA LEU A 423 17.09 15.74 19.07
C LEU A 423 16.67 14.26 19.11
N GLY A 424 15.51 13.93 18.51
CA GLY A 424 15.03 12.56 18.35
C GLY A 424 15.91 11.77 17.39
N ILE A 425 16.29 12.38 16.28
CA ILE A 425 17.18 11.79 15.28
C ILE A 425 18.57 11.55 15.87
N GLU A 426 19.16 12.55 16.57
CA GLU A 426 20.46 12.41 17.26
C GLU A 426 20.45 11.29 18.29
N ARG A 427 19.36 11.14 19.05
CA ARG A 427 19.20 10.05 20.01
C ARG A 427 19.22 8.71 19.30
N LEU A 428 18.40 8.52 18.25
CA LEU A 428 18.34 7.27 17.51
C LEU A 428 19.67 6.95 16.81
N ALA A 429 20.38 7.95 16.31
CA ALA A 429 21.73 7.76 15.77
C ALA A 429 22.67 7.09 16.81
N ARG A 430 22.69 7.63 18.05
CA ARG A 430 23.50 7.04 19.15
C ARG A 430 23.02 5.65 19.56
N GLU A 431 21.69 5.41 19.58
CA GLU A 431 21.12 4.08 19.88
C GLU A 431 21.55 3.06 18.83
N MET A 432 21.51 3.42 17.55
CA MET A 432 21.98 2.54 16.47
C MET A 432 23.48 2.29 16.53
N GLU A 433 24.29 3.31 16.78
CA GLU A 433 25.75 3.18 16.92
C GLU A 433 26.14 2.26 18.07
N ALA A 434 25.43 2.35 19.18
CA ALA A 434 25.68 1.55 20.41
C ALA A 434 25.13 0.12 20.36
N LEU A 435 24.39 -0.25 19.32
CA LEU A 435 23.71 -1.53 19.19
C LEU A 435 24.74 -2.67 19.10
N ARG A 436 24.62 -3.66 20.03
CA ARG A 436 25.50 -4.84 20.10
C ARG A 436 24.79 -6.09 19.60
#